data_f4361e4cac1fcee066c020696d1b3834
#
_entry.id   f4361e4cac1fcee066c020696d1b3834
#
_cell.length_a   1.000
_cell.length_b   1.000
_cell.length_c   1.000
_cell.angle_alpha   90.00
_cell.angle_beta   90.00
_cell.angle_gamma   90.00
#
_symmetry.space_group_name_H-M   'P 1'
#
loop_
_entity.id
_entity.type
_entity.pdbx_description
1 polymer ?
#
loop_
_entity_poly.entity_id
_entity_poly.type
_entity_poly.pdbx_seq_one_letter_code
_entity_poly.pdbx_strand_id
1 'polypeptide(L)'
;EYIDQEFEYREKGFSFYNKGVPTYITGTHYMYLQWTKIDVGRADFREANRLFFIFWEACQADNRCFGMCYLKNRRSGFSFMASGTAVNMATISSDARFGILSKSGADAKKMFTDKVVPISINYPFFFKPIQDGMDRPKTELAYRVPASKITRKSVDKVSTAKNDLQGLDTTIDWKNTGDNSYDGEKLKLLVHDESGKWERPDNILNNWRVTKTTLRLGSRIIGKCMMGSTSNALAKGGENFKKLYYDSDVTKRNRNGQTSSGLYSLFIPMEWNYEGFIDTYGIPVFDTPEKPVKAADGSLVEYGVIEHWQNEVDGLKNDQDGLNEMYRQFPRTEQHAFRDEAKESLFNLTKIYQQIDYNEDLRNTSVVTTGSFAWENGMPDTRVVFNPNKDGRFKITWVPPKDLQNRVIIKNGTKYPGNEHCGAFGCDSYDISGTVDQRGSNGSLHGLTK
;
A
#
# COMPACT_ATOMS: atom_id res chain seq x y z
N GLU A 1 3.24 -28.16 -27.20
CA GLU A 1 2.38 -27.04 -27.61
C GLU A 1 1.60 -26.44 -26.45
N TYR A 2 0.68 -27.19 -25.77
CA TYR A 2 -0.08 -26.64 -24.61
C TYR A 2 0.85 -26.21 -23.45
N ILE A 3 1.80 -27.07 -23.06
CA ILE A 3 2.76 -26.77 -21.98
C ILE A 3 3.62 -25.57 -22.34
N ASP A 4 4.11 -25.47 -23.56
CA ASP A 4 4.94 -24.34 -24.02
C ASP A 4 4.15 -23.04 -23.97
N GLN A 5 2.87 -23.09 -24.34
CA GLN A 5 1.97 -21.95 -24.24
C GLN A 5 1.73 -21.49 -22.79
N GLU A 6 1.58 -22.43 -21.86
CA GLU A 6 1.45 -22.12 -20.44
C GLU A 6 2.71 -21.44 -19.85
N PHE A 7 3.91 -21.87 -20.29
CA PHE A 7 5.15 -21.18 -19.94
C PHE A 7 5.23 -19.80 -20.57
N GLU A 8 4.75 -19.64 -21.82
CA GLU A 8 4.68 -18.31 -22.47
C GLU A 8 3.74 -17.36 -21.74
N TYR A 9 2.54 -17.81 -21.34
CA TYR A 9 1.61 -17.00 -20.54
C TYR A 9 2.17 -16.65 -19.16
N ARG A 10 2.91 -17.57 -18.54
CA ARG A 10 3.62 -17.31 -17.28
C ARG A 10 4.67 -16.22 -17.41
N GLU A 11 5.38 -16.15 -18.53
CA GLU A 11 6.45 -15.18 -18.78
C GLU A 11 5.91 -13.86 -19.30
N LYS A 12 5.07 -13.89 -20.33
CA LYS A 12 4.64 -12.70 -21.07
C LYS A 12 3.29 -12.13 -20.65
N GLY A 13 2.54 -12.88 -19.85
CA GLY A 13 1.16 -12.54 -19.53
C GLY A 13 0.16 -12.96 -20.58
N PHE A 14 -1.08 -12.54 -20.40
CA PHE A 14 -2.21 -12.96 -21.21
C PHE A 14 -3.12 -11.78 -21.55
N SER A 15 -3.62 -11.73 -22.76
CA SER A 15 -4.56 -10.72 -23.23
C SER A 15 -5.90 -11.37 -23.62
N PHE A 16 -6.99 -10.75 -23.19
CA PHE A 16 -8.35 -11.19 -23.49
C PHE A 16 -9.28 -9.98 -23.63
N TYR A 17 -10.50 -10.22 -24.08
CA TYR A 17 -11.54 -9.19 -24.10
C TYR A 17 -12.42 -9.31 -22.86
N ASN A 18 -12.41 -8.29 -22.01
CA ASN A 18 -13.27 -8.18 -20.84
C ASN A 18 -14.37 -7.16 -21.12
N LYS A 19 -15.63 -7.60 -21.19
CA LYS A 19 -16.79 -6.75 -21.55
C LYS A 19 -16.54 -5.93 -22.85
N GLY A 20 -15.89 -6.57 -23.84
CA GLY A 20 -15.54 -5.94 -25.11
C GLY A 20 -14.31 -5.03 -25.11
N VAL A 21 -13.65 -4.86 -23.97
CA VAL A 21 -12.43 -4.05 -23.84
C VAL A 21 -11.19 -4.95 -23.84
N PRO A 22 -10.18 -4.70 -24.70
CA PRO A 22 -8.91 -5.43 -24.65
C PRO A 22 -8.25 -5.26 -23.28
N THR A 23 -8.01 -6.36 -22.60
CA THR A 23 -7.48 -6.39 -21.23
C THR A 23 -6.26 -7.27 -21.18
N TYR A 24 -5.16 -6.73 -20.67
CA TYR A 24 -3.91 -7.45 -20.43
C TYR A 24 -3.74 -7.73 -18.94
N ILE A 25 -3.28 -8.94 -18.63
CA ILE A 25 -2.82 -9.35 -17.30
C ILE A 25 -1.37 -9.82 -17.37
N THR A 26 -0.58 -9.51 -16.34
CA THR A 26 0.82 -9.91 -16.25
C THR A 26 0.96 -11.42 -16.09
N GLY A 27 2.14 -11.98 -16.35
CA GLY A 27 2.40 -13.41 -16.12
C GLY A 27 2.16 -13.85 -14.69
N THR A 28 2.56 -13.03 -13.71
CA THR A 28 2.29 -13.29 -12.29
C THR A 28 0.77 -13.29 -12.00
N HIS A 29 0.01 -12.37 -12.60
CA HIS A 29 -1.44 -12.34 -12.46
C HIS A 29 -2.11 -13.54 -13.15
N TYR A 30 -1.64 -13.93 -14.35
CA TYR A 30 -2.09 -15.14 -15.02
C TYR A 30 -1.91 -16.39 -14.12
N MET A 31 -0.72 -16.57 -13.54
CA MET A 31 -0.45 -17.66 -12.62
C MET A 31 -1.31 -17.62 -11.37
N TYR A 32 -1.64 -16.44 -10.87
CA TYR A 32 -2.55 -16.26 -9.74
C TYR A 32 -3.97 -16.72 -10.09
N LEU A 33 -4.52 -16.35 -11.22
CA LEU A 33 -5.88 -16.72 -11.63
C LEU A 33 -5.97 -18.19 -12.04
N GLN A 34 -5.06 -18.65 -12.87
CA GLN A 34 -5.15 -19.97 -13.49
C GLN A 34 -4.64 -21.10 -12.61
N TRP A 35 -3.56 -20.87 -11.83
CA TRP A 35 -2.86 -21.95 -11.17
C TRP A 35 -2.77 -21.83 -9.65
N THR A 36 -3.04 -20.64 -9.08
CA THR A 36 -3.01 -20.48 -7.63
C THR A 36 -4.30 -20.98 -7.00
N LYS A 37 -4.22 -21.97 -6.12
CA LYS A 37 -5.34 -22.41 -5.31
C LYS A 37 -5.55 -21.46 -4.14
N ILE A 38 -6.77 -20.97 -3.98
CA ILE A 38 -7.24 -20.22 -2.82
C ILE A 38 -8.29 -21.03 -2.04
N ASP A 39 -8.81 -20.50 -0.92
CA ASP A 39 -9.74 -21.23 -0.05
C ASP A 39 -11.00 -21.71 -0.78
N VAL A 40 -11.49 -20.92 -1.74
CA VAL A 40 -12.70 -21.21 -2.53
C VAL A 40 -12.43 -21.84 -3.91
N GLY A 41 -11.19 -22.34 -4.12
CA GLY A 41 -10.80 -22.94 -5.40
C GLY A 41 -9.85 -22.08 -6.20
N ARG A 42 -10.32 -21.34 -7.19
CA ARG A 42 -9.55 -20.37 -8.00
C ARG A 42 -10.03 -18.96 -7.70
N ALA A 43 -9.14 -17.99 -7.91
CA ALA A 43 -9.52 -16.59 -7.80
C ALA A 43 -10.26 -16.12 -9.05
N ASP A 44 -11.29 -15.30 -8.87
CA ASP A 44 -11.90 -14.58 -9.96
C ASP A 44 -11.05 -13.39 -10.39
N PHE A 45 -11.18 -13.01 -11.66
CA PHE A 45 -10.57 -11.78 -12.15
C PHE A 45 -11.18 -10.56 -11.44
N ARG A 46 -10.32 -9.64 -11.01
CA ARG A 46 -10.69 -8.34 -10.42
C ARG A 46 -9.76 -7.25 -10.94
N GLU A 47 -10.34 -6.15 -11.33
CA GLU A 47 -9.55 -5.00 -11.81
C GLU A 47 -8.58 -4.47 -10.75
N ALA A 48 -8.96 -4.47 -9.49
CA ALA A 48 -8.06 -4.13 -8.38
C ALA A 48 -6.82 -5.05 -8.32
N ASN A 49 -7.00 -6.35 -8.53
CA ASN A 49 -5.89 -7.31 -8.56
C ASN A 49 -5.00 -7.09 -9.81
N ARG A 50 -5.60 -6.72 -10.95
CA ARG A 50 -4.86 -6.38 -12.17
C ARG A 50 -3.94 -5.17 -11.92
N LEU A 51 -4.46 -4.11 -11.32
CA LEU A 51 -3.66 -2.93 -10.94
C LEU A 51 -2.52 -3.30 -9.98
N PHE A 52 -2.81 -4.14 -8.97
CA PHE A 52 -1.81 -4.63 -8.04
C PHE A 52 -0.66 -5.36 -8.74
N PHE A 53 -0.96 -6.30 -9.63
CA PHE A 53 0.07 -7.08 -10.32
C PHE A 53 0.83 -6.27 -11.37
N ILE A 54 0.19 -5.33 -12.06
CA ILE A 54 0.90 -4.38 -12.95
C ILE A 54 1.89 -3.53 -12.15
N PHE A 55 1.47 -3.02 -10.99
CA PHE A 55 2.35 -2.25 -10.12
C PHE A 55 3.52 -3.10 -9.58
N TRP A 56 3.25 -4.35 -9.23
CA TRP A 56 4.29 -5.29 -8.82
C TRP A 56 5.34 -5.53 -9.92
N GLU A 57 4.91 -5.78 -11.14
CA GLU A 57 5.82 -5.94 -12.29
C GLU A 57 6.66 -4.67 -12.53
N ALA A 58 6.05 -3.49 -12.41
CA ALA A 58 6.79 -2.23 -12.49
C ALA A 58 7.86 -2.11 -11.37
N CYS A 59 7.54 -2.54 -10.14
CA CYS A 59 8.52 -2.59 -9.05
C CYS A 59 9.65 -3.59 -9.33
N GLN A 60 9.34 -4.74 -9.96
CA GLN A 60 10.34 -5.74 -10.33
C GLN A 60 11.28 -5.23 -11.43
N ALA A 61 10.74 -4.55 -12.43
CA ALA A 61 11.49 -4.02 -13.56
C ALA A 61 12.43 -2.85 -13.18
N ASP A 62 12.08 -2.06 -12.17
CA ASP A 62 12.92 -0.92 -11.74
C ASP A 62 14.05 -1.38 -10.82
N ASN A 63 15.29 -1.30 -11.31
CA ASN A 63 16.50 -1.66 -10.57
C ASN A 63 16.81 -0.73 -9.37
N ARG A 64 16.07 0.36 -9.21
CA ARG A 64 16.19 1.29 -8.08
C ARG A 64 15.21 0.98 -6.95
N CYS A 65 14.19 0.18 -7.24
CA CYS A 65 13.10 -0.18 -6.35
C CYS A 65 13.39 -1.47 -5.57
N PHE A 66 13.22 -1.45 -4.25
CA PHE A 66 13.29 -2.66 -3.42
C PHE A 66 11.98 -3.45 -3.36
N GLY A 67 10.91 -2.94 -3.97
CA GLY A 67 9.61 -3.60 -4.00
C GLY A 67 8.48 -2.64 -3.64
N MET A 68 7.34 -3.18 -3.24
CA MET A 68 6.13 -2.41 -2.98
C MET A 68 5.79 -2.34 -1.49
N CYS A 69 5.15 -1.23 -1.09
CA CYS A 69 4.48 -1.04 0.20
C CYS A 69 2.99 -0.78 -0.07
N TYR A 70 2.18 -1.82 0.05
CA TYR A 70 0.76 -1.77 -0.29
C TYR A 70 -0.10 -1.48 0.94
N LEU A 71 -0.74 -0.32 0.95
CA LEU A 71 -1.79 0.04 1.89
C LEU A 71 -3.12 -0.51 1.36
N LYS A 72 -3.63 -1.54 2.02
CA LYS A 72 -4.78 -2.32 1.55
C LYS A 72 -6.00 -2.16 2.46
N ASN A 73 -7.17 -2.43 1.91
CA ASN A 73 -8.35 -2.70 2.72
C ASN A 73 -8.34 -4.14 3.27
N ARG A 74 -9.13 -4.37 4.28
CA ARG A 74 -9.34 -5.71 4.84
C ARG A 74 -9.94 -6.64 3.78
N ARG A 75 -9.51 -7.92 3.77
CA ARG A 75 -9.94 -8.97 2.82
C ARG A 75 -9.64 -8.68 1.34
N SER A 76 -8.63 -7.86 1.06
CA SER A 76 -8.19 -7.59 -0.32
C SER A 76 -7.55 -8.80 -1.05
N GLY A 77 -7.40 -9.95 -0.39
CA GLY A 77 -6.75 -11.13 -0.99
C GLY A 77 -5.22 -11.08 -0.99
N PHE A 78 -4.60 -10.04 -0.43
CA PHE A 78 -3.14 -9.84 -0.48
C PHE A 78 -2.32 -11.05 -0.07
N SER A 79 -2.66 -11.72 1.05
CA SER A 79 -1.89 -12.87 1.53
C SER A 79 -1.85 -14.02 0.52
N PHE A 80 -2.92 -14.23 -0.26
CA PHE A 80 -2.93 -15.23 -1.35
C PHE A 80 -2.15 -14.73 -2.58
N MET A 81 -2.29 -13.47 -2.96
CA MET A 81 -1.52 -12.89 -4.06
C MET A 81 -0.01 -12.96 -3.78
N ALA A 82 0.41 -12.62 -2.56
CA ALA A 82 1.81 -12.69 -2.13
C ALA A 82 2.33 -14.13 -2.05
N SER A 83 1.53 -15.07 -1.50
CA SER A 83 1.87 -16.49 -1.46
C SER A 83 2.00 -17.10 -2.87
N GLY A 84 1.06 -16.77 -3.76
CA GLY A 84 1.10 -17.19 -5.16
C GLY A 84 2.32 -16.65 -5.89
N THR A 85 2.64 -15.37 -5.66
CA THR A 85 3.86 -14.76 -6.22
C THR A 85 5.14 -15.43 -5.70
N ALA A 86 5.20 -15.73 -4.40
CA ALA A 86 6.37 -16.42 -3.81
C ALA A 86 6.58 -17.80 -4.42
N VAL A 87 5.52 -18.62 -4.54
CA VAL A 87 5.60 -19.93 -5.17
C VAL A 87 5.94 -19.80 -6.67
N ASN A 88 5.28 -18.87 -7.38
CA ASN A 88 5.56 -18.64 -8.79
C ASN A 88 7.04 -18.31 -9.01
N MET A 89 7.58 -17.36 -8.30
CA MET A 89 8.99 -16.96 -8.43
C MET A 89 9.94 -18.07 -8.00
N ALA A 90 9.64 -18.80 -6.91
CA ALA A 90 10.50 -19.85 -6.41
C ALA A 90 10.62 -21.05 -7.37
N THR A 91 9.56 -21.37 -8.10
CA THR A 91 9.55 -22.49 -9.06
C THR A 91 10.28 -22.20 -10.39
N ILE A 92 10.79 -20.97 -10.58
CA ILE A 92 11.60 -20.57 -11.75
C ILE A 92 12.96 -19.95 -11.37
N SER A 93 13.29 -19.94 -10.07
CA SER A 93 14.56 -19.37 -9.59
C SER A 93 15.49 -20.48 -9.14
N SER A 94 16.78 -20.37 -9.47
CA SER A 94 17.83 -21.25 -8.96
C SER A 94 18.64 -20.55 -7.87
N ASP A 95 19.14 -21.33 -6.89
CA ASP A 95 19.98 -20.85 -5.78
C ASP A 95 19.38 -19.66 -5.03
N ALA A 96 18.06 -19.68 -4.80
CA ALA A 96 17.32 -18.54 -4.28
C ALA A 96 16.61 -18.86 -2.96
N ARG A 97 16.48 -17.82 -2.12
CA ARG A 97 15.71 -17.89 -0.86
C ARG A 97 14.57 -16.90 -0.88
N PHE A 98 13.43 -17.36 -0.35
CA PHE A 98 12.19 -16.61 -0.26
C PHE A 98 11.75 -16.62 1.20
N GLY A 99 11.61 -15.43 1.80
CA GLY A 99 11.28 -15.28 3.20
C GLY A 99 9.86 -14.77 3.41
N ILE A 100 9.22 -15.20 4.50
CA ILE A 100 7.89 -14.75 4.91
C ILE A 100 7.95 -14.20 6.33
N LEU A 101 7.47 -12.97 6.50
CA LEU A 101 7.19 -12.34 7.78
C LEU A 101 5.72 -11.91 7.83
N SER A 102 5.15 -11.88 9.03
CA SER A 102 3.82 -11.35 9.30
C SER A 102 3.82 -10.57 10.60
N LYS A 103 2.66 -10.18 11.12
CA LYS A 103 2.55 -9.48 12.41
C LYS A 103 3.04 -10.33 13.61
N SER A 104 3.04 -11.66 13.48
CA SER A 104 3.62 -12.60 14.45
C SER A 104 4.19 -13.82 13.75
N GLY A 105 5.07 -14.56 14.44
CA GLY A 105 5.58 -15.84 13.92
C GLY A 105 4.50 -16.87 13.69
N ALA A 106 3.45 -16.90 14.52
CA ALA A 106 2.30 -17.80 14.35
C ALA A 106 1.53 -17.48 13.06
N ASP A 107 1.33 -16.19 12.73
CA ASP A 107 0.67 -15.76 11.51
C ASP A 107 1.54 -16.04 10.27
N ALA A 108 2.86 -15.81 10.37
CA ALA A 108 3.81 -16.16 9.29
C ALA A 108 3.80 -17.67 9.01
N LYS A 109 3.84 -18.50 10.06
CA LYS A 109 3.70 -19.96 9.94
C LYS A 109 2.37 -20.36 9.30
N LYS A 110 1.27 -19.76 9.75
CA LYS A 110 -0.07 -20.03 9.20
C LYS A 110 -0.13 -19.65 7.71
N MET A 111 0.40 -18.48 7.32
CA MET A 111 0.49 -18.11 5.90
C MET A 111 1.27 -19.14 5.09
N PHE A 112 2.39 -19.63 5.63
CA PHE A 112 3.21 -20.66 4.99
C PHE A 112 2.44 -21.99 4.85
N THR A 113 1.89 -22.52 5.95
CA THR A 113 1.23 -23.86 5.96
C THR A 113 -0.09 -23.87 5.21
N ASP A 114 -0.89 -22.80 5.30
CA ASP A 114 -2.27 -22.79 4.82
C ASP A 114 -2.39 -22.18 3.41
N LYS A 115 -1.36 -21.45 2.94
CA LYS A 115 -1.37 -20.84 1.61
C LYS A 115 -0.21 -21.29 0.73
N VAL A 116 1.04 -21.03 1.12
CA VAL A 116 2.21 -21.33 0.28
C VAL A 116 2.31 -22.83 -0.05
N VAL A 117 2.26 -23.68 0.96
CA VAL A 117 2.35 -25.14 0.78
C VAL A 117 1.19 -25.68 -0.07
N PRO A 118 -0.09 -25.37 0.19
CA PRO A 118 -1.19 -25.80 -0.67
C PRO A 118 -1.10 -25.29 -2.11
N ILE A 119 -0.62 -24.08 -2.35
CA ILE A 119 -0.42 -23.55 -3.70
C ILE A 119 0.61 -24.39 -4.44
N SER A 120 1.76 -24.65 -3.83
CA SER A 120 2.81 -25.50 -4.41
C SER A 120 2.31 -26.92 -4.73
N ILE A 121 1.59 -27.56 -3.80
CA ILE A 121 1.03 -28.90 -4.00
C ILE A 121 0.06 -28.95 -5.16
N ASN A 122 -0.72 -27.90 -5.39
CA ASN A 122 -1.75 -27.86 -6.42
C ASN A 122 -1.26 -27.38 -7.80
N TYR A 123 0.01 -27.00 -7.95
CA TYR A 123 0.56 -26.71 -9.27
C TYR A 123 0.52 -27.96 -10.16
N PRO A 124 0.32 -27.83 -11.47
CA PRO A 124 0.41 -28.96 -12.40
C PRO A 124 1.84 -29.51 -12.44
N PHE A 125 1.99 -30.77 -12.86
CA PHE A 125 3.27 -31.46 -12.85
C PHE A 125 4.38 -30.72 -13.61
N PHE A 126 4.03 -30.02 -14.70
CA PHE A 126 5.00 -29.32 -15.54
C PHE A 126 5.49 -27.98 -14.93
N PHE A 127 4.83 -27.45 -13.91
CA PHE A 127 5.30 -26.31 -13.13
C PHE A 127 5.94 -26.70 -11.79
N LYS A 128 5.91 -28.01 -11.42
CA LYS A 128 6.47 -28.50 -10.17
C LYS A 128 7.94 -28.86 -10.31
N PRO A 129 8.86 -28.14 -9.65
CA PRO A 129 10.22 -28.60 -9.49
C PRO A 129 10.31 -29.85 -8.60
N ILE A 130 11.48 -30.50 -8.61
CA ILE A 130 11.77 -31.57 -7.66
C ILE A 130 11.76 -30.98 -6.25
N GLN A 131 10.95 -31.56 -5.36
CA GLN A 131 10.83 -31.16 -3.97
C GLN A 131 11.54 -32.13 -3.04
N ASP A 132 12.27 -31.60 -2.04
CA ASP A 132 12.86 -32.35 -0.95
C ASP A 132 11.98 -32.24 0.32
N GLY A 133 11.99 -33.30 1.12
CA GLY A 133 11.27 -33.35 2.39
C GLY A 133 9.84 -33.84 2.29
N MET A 134 9.02 -33.47 3.28
CA MET A 134 7.62 -33.91 3.39
C MET A 134 6.73 -33.23 2.35
N ASP A 135 5.67 -33.90 1.94
CA ASP A 135 4.64 -33.30 1.05
C ASP A 135 4.02 -32.02 1.62
N ARG A 136 3.90 -31.95 2.94
CA ARG A 136 3.36 -30.79 3.68
C ARG A 136 4.35 -30.28 4.72
N PRO A 137 5.39 -29.56 4.31
CA PRO A 137 6.37 -29.02 5.24
C PRO A 137 5.74 -27.94 6.14
N LYS A 138 6.29 -27.81 7.37
CA LYS A 138 5.81 -26.84 8.36
C LYS A 138 6.75 -25.64 8.55
N THR A 139 7.98 -25.76 8.07
CA THR A 139 9.04 -24.75 8.31
C THR A 139 9.70 -24.26 7.04
N GLU A 140 10.03 -25.13 6.12
CA GLU A 140 10.72 -24.83 4.87
C GLU A 140 10.15 -25.68 3.73
N LEU A 141 9.86 -25.09 2.60
CA LEU A 141 9.55 -25.72 1.33
C LEU A 141 10.81 -25.63 0.46
N ALA A 142 11.41 -26.78 0.11
CA ALA A 142 12.68 -26.85 -0.60
C ALA A 142 12.53 -27.52 -1.96
N TYR A 143 12.90 -26.80 -3.00
CA TYR A 143 12.95 -27.30 -4.39
C TYR A 143 14.38 -27.70 -4.73
N ARG A 144 14.80 -28.86 -4.20
CA ARG A 144 16.12 -29.46 -4.43
C ARG A 144 16.03 -30.99 -4.56
N VAL A 145 17.07 -31.60 -5.07
CA VAL A 145 17.13 -33.06 -5.15
C VAL A 145 17.27 -33.65 -3.75
N PRO A 146 16.37 -34.56 -3.31
CA PRO A 146 16.45 -35.17 -2.00
C PRO A 146 17.75 -35.94 -1.79
N ALA A 147 18.37 -35.78 -0.62
CA ALA A 147 19.61 -36.46 -0.26
C ALA A 147 19.50 -38.00 -0.35
N SER A 148 18.31 -38.57 -0.10
CA SER A 148 18.04 -40.02 -0.22
C SER A 148 18.11 -40.54 -1.66
N LYS A 149 17.89 -39.68 -2.67
CA LYS A 149 18.07 -40.03 -4.10
C LYS A 149 19.53 -39.94 -4.56
N ILE A 150 20.39 -39.33 -3.75
CA ILE A 150 21.85 -39.27 -3.93
C ILE A 150 22.50 -40.49 -3.26
N THR A 151 21.84 -41.65 -3.26
CA THR A 151 22.31 -42.80 -2.49
C THR A 151 23.60 -43.38 -3.03
N ARG A 152 24.53 -43.63 -2.10
CA ARG A 152 25.80 -44.29 -2.15
C ARG A 152 25.75 -45.69 -2.79
N LYS A 153 25.44 -45.84 -4.05
CA LYS A 153 25.62 -47.10 -4.75
C LYS A 153 26.60 -46.89 -5.90
N SER A 154 27.84 -47.35 -5.61
CA SER A 154 29.01 -47.41 -6.48
C SER A 154 29.41 -46.06 -7.15
N VAL A 155 30.67 -45.74 -6.98
CA VAL A 155 31.33 -44.54 -7.51
C VAL A 155 31.08 -44.32 -9.01
N ASP A 156 30.91 -45.40 -9.77
CA ASP A 156 30.74 -45.39 -11.22
C ASP A 156 29.29 -45.09 -11.69
N LYS A 157 28.28 -45.32 -10.84
CA LYS A 157 26.87 -45.02 -11.16
C LYS A 157 26.40 -43.67 -10.64
N VAL A 158 27.12 -43.04 -9.72
CA VAL A 158 26.80 -41.73 -9.14
C VAL A 158 27.02 -40.58 -10.15
N SER A 159 27.98 -40.76 -11.06
CA SER A 159 28.26 -39.71 -12.06
C SER A 159 27.15 -39.56 -13.10
N THR A 160 26.50 -40.65 -13.51
CA THR A 160 25.43 -40.61 -14.51
C THR A 160 24.09 -40.16 -13.92
N ALA A 161 23.74 -40.62 -12.73
CA ALA A 161 22.48 -40.23 -12.07
C ALA A 161 22.49 -38.76 -11.55
N LYS A 162 23.67 -38.21 -11.28
CA LYS A 162 23.82 -36.84 -10.81
C LYS A 162 23.66 -35.79 -11.95
N ASN A 163 23.91 -36.22 -13.18
CA ASN A 163 23.78 -35.37 -14.37
C ASN A 163 22.34 -35.28 -14.89
N ASP A 164 21.45 -36.22 -14.49
CA ASP A 164 20.09 -36.30 -15.01
C ASP A 164 19.04 -35.61 -14.10
N LEU A 165 19.37 -35.32 -12.85
CA LEU A 165 18.47 -34.67 -11.88
C LEU A 165 19.07 -33.38 -11.40
N GLN A 166 18.61 -32.27 -11.99
CA GLN A 166 18.93 -30.92 -11.52
C GLN A 166 17.81 -30.37 -10.63
N GLY A 167 18.15 -30.06 -9.38
CA GLY A 167 17.30 -29.31 -8.48
C GLY A 167 17.46 -27.79 -8.70
N LEU A 168 16.49 -27.00 -8.27
CA LEU A 168 16.60 -25.54 -8.29
C LEU A 168 17.44 -24.99 -7.13
N ASP A 169 17.65 -25.77 -6.07
CA ASP A 169 18.30 -25.37 -4.81
C ASP A 169 17.68 -24.10 -4.21
N THR A 170 16.36 -24.00 -4.33
CA THR A 170 15.55 -22.87 -3.93
C THR A 170 14.65 -23.21 -2.75
N THR A 171 14.51 -22.29 -1.80
CA THR A 171 13.71 -22.49 -0.58
C THR A 171 12.74 -21.35 -0.34
N ILE A 172 11.58 -21.71 0.24
CA ILE A 172 10.63 -20.76 0.85
C ILE A 172 10.53 -21.12 2.32
N ASP A 173 10.78 -20.17 3.21
CA ASP A 173 10.64 -20.35 4.66
C ASP A 173 9.89 -19.17 5.31
N TRP A 174 9.66 -19.29 6.61
CA TRP A 174 9.10 -18.23 7.44
C TRP A 174 9.92 -18.07 8.71
N LYS A 175 9.92 -16.87 9.28
CA LYS A 175 10.58 -16.60 10.57
C LYS A 175 9.64 -15.92 11.55
N ASN A 176 10.01 -16.01 12.85
CA ASN A 176 9.37 -15.23 13.89
C ASN A 176 9.56 -13.74 13.61
N THR A 177 8.54 -12.97 13.98
CA THR A 177 8.56 -11.52 13.89
C THR A 177 9.57 -10.94 14.88
N GLY A 178 10.36 -10.01 14.45
CA GLY A 178 11.38 -9.33 15.27
C GLY A 178 12.27 -8.42 14.43
N ASP A 179 12.90 -7.45 15.08
CA ASP A 179 13.73 -6.44 14.42
C ASP A 179 14.85 -7.03 13.56
N ASN A 180 15.45 -8.17 14.00
CA ASN A 180 16.56 -8.83 13.33
C ASN A 180 16.15 -10.09 12.54
N SER A 181 14.86 -10.28 12.27
CA SER A 181 14.41 -11.41 11.43
C SER A 181 15.02 -11.31 10.04
N TYR A 182 15.58 -12.42 9.55
CA TYR A 182 16.34 -12.54 8.29
C TYR A 182 17.67 -11.76 8.25
N ASP A 183 18.21 -11.29 9.37
CA ASP A 183 19.55 -10.70 9.36
C ASP A 183 20.61 -11.70 8.85
N GLY A 184 21.55 -11.22 8.01
CA GLY A 184 22.60 -12.04 7.40
C GLY A 184 22.15 -12.97 6.25
N GLU A 185 20.86 -12.99 5.93
CA GLU A 185 20.34 -13.81 4.82
C GLU A 185 20.46 -13.07 3.48
N LYS A 186 20.36 -13.83 2.38
CA LYS A 186 20.26 -13.27 1.02
C LYS A 186 18.94 -13.72 0.41
N LEU A 187 18.01 -12.79 0.23
CA LEU A 187 16.66 -13.08 -0.21
C LEU A 187 16.43 -12.62 -1.66
N LYS A 188 15.73 -13.45 -2.44
CA LYS A 188 15.19 -13.09 -3.76
C LYS A 188 13.85 -12.40 -3.64
N LEU A 189 13.02 -12.85 -2.69
CA LEU A 189 11.77 -12.22 -2.32
C LEU A 189 11.60 -12.26 -0.80
N LEU A 190 11.18 -11.14 -0.21
CA LEU A 190 10.65 -11.05 1.13
C LEU A 190 9.17 -10.69 1.05
N VAL A 191 8.30 -11.58 1.53
CA VAL A 191 6.89 -11.27 1.74
C VAL A 191 6.71 -10.75 3.16
N HIS A 192 6.08 -9.59 3.27
CA HIS A 192 5.83 -8.92 4.54
C HIS A 192 4.33 -8.67 4.70
N ASP A 193 3.61 -9.62 5.30
CA ASP A 193 2.17 -9.51 5.53
C ASP A 193 1.87 -8.82 6.87
N GLU A 194 0.81 -8.02 6.92
CA GLU A 194 0.32 -7.32 8.10
C GLU A 194 1.39 -6.44 8.81
N SER A 195 2.28 -5.81 8.00
CA SER A 195 3.39 -4.99 8.49
C SER A 195 2.97 -3.75 9.29
N GLY A 196 1.76 -3.23 9.08
CA GLY A 196 1.18 -2.14 9.86
C GLY A 196 0.62 -2.56 11.21
N LYS A 197 0.67 -3.86 11.55
CA LYS A 197 0.15 -4.41 12.81
C LYS A 197 1.25 -4.94 13.73
N TRP A 198 2.48 -4.55 13.51
CA TRP A 198 3.57 -4.87 14.43
C TRP A 198 3.44 -4.05 15.71
N GLU A 199 3.32 -4.74 16.84
CA GLU A 199 3.18 -4.16 18.16
C GLU A 199 4.53 -4.09 18.87
N ARG A 200 4.69 -3.13 19.78
CA ARG A 200 5.88 -3.02 20.61
C ARG A 200 6.16 -4.31 21.39
N PRO A 201 7.43 -4.74 21.60
CA PRO A 201 8.64 -3.95 21.35
C PRO A 201 9.12 -3.95 19.89
N ASP A 202 8.61 -4.84 19.03
CA ASP A 202 9.06 -4.97 17.65
C ASP A 202 8.70 -3.73 16.81
N ASN A 203 9.59 -3.37 15.87
CA ASN A 203 9.43 -2.18 15.07
C ASN A 203 9.70 -2.46 13.59
N ILE A 204 8.67 -2.27 12.75
CA ILE A 204 8.76 -2.48 11.31
C ILE A 204 9.85 -1.62 10.64
N LEU A 205 10.12 -0.41 11.14
CA LEU A 205 11.19 0.44 10.58
C LEU A 205 12.58 -0.14 10.88
N ASN A 206 12.78 -0.70 12.07
CA ASN A 206 14.03 -1.36 12.43
C ASN A 206 14.21 -2.63 11.59
N ASN A 207 13.20 -3.48 11.53
CA ASN A 207 13.26 -4.68 10.70
C ASN A 207 13.50 -4.33 9.22
N TRP A 208 12.84 -3.28 8.69
CA TRP A 208 13.07 -2.88 7.31
C TRP A 208 14.51 -2.42 7.05
N ARG A 209 15.16 -1.75 8.01
CA ARG A 209 16.59 -1.40 7.87
C ARG A 209 17.47 -2.63 7.73
N VAL A 210 17.18 -3.69 8.49
CA VAL A 210 17.90 -4.98 8.43
C VAL A 210 17.55 -5.71 7.13
N THR A 211 16.28 -5.97 6.89
CA THR A 211 15.84 -6.80 5.75
C THR A 211 16.09 -6.18 4.38
N LYS A 212 16.12 -4.84 4.28
CA LYS A 212 16.54 -4.14 3.06
C LYS A 212 17.96 -4.53 2.63
N THR A 213 18.83 -4.84 3.59
CA THR A 213 20.21 -5.26 3.28
C THR A 213 20.27 -6.66 2.67
N THR A 214 19.34 -7.54 3.02
CA THR A 214 19.25 -8.92 2.50
C THR A 214 18.83 -8.96 1.03
N LEU A 215 18.21 -7.90 0.53
CA LEU A 215 17.72 -7.76 -0.84
C LEU A 215 18.73 -7.12 -1.80
N ARG A 216 19.96 -6.87 -1.33
CA ARG A 216 21.01 -6.24 -2.15
C ARG A 216 22.38 -6.91 -1.96
N LEU A 217 23.20 -6.76 -2.97
CA LEU A 217 24.61 -7.13 -2.92
C LEU A 217 25.43 -5.90 -3.29
N GLY A 218 26.01 -5.23 -2.29
CA GLY A 218 26.61 -3.91 -2.47
C GLY A 218 25.57 -2.88 -2.90
N SER A 219 25.78 -2.24 -4.06
CA SER A 219 24.84 -1.28 -4.65
C SER A 219 23.72 -1.92 -5.50
N ARG A 220 23.88 -3.20 -5.88
CA ARG A 220 22.93 -3.91 -6.75
C ARG A 220 21.79 -4.51 -5.95
N ILE A 221 20.55 -4.19 -6.32
CA ILE A 221 19.34 -4.84 -5.79
C ILE A 221 19.21 -6.21 -6.47
N ILE A 222 19.16 -7.28 -5.68
CA ILE A 222 19.09 -8.67 -6.14
C ILE A 222 17.78 -9.35 -5.78
N GLY A 223 17.03 -8.78 -4.84
CA GLY A 223 15.74 -9.27 -4.40
C GLY A 223 14.74 -8.14 -4.23
N LYS A 224 13.49 -8.50 -3.99
CA LYS A 224 12.38 -7.56 -3.84
C LYS A 224 11.58 -7.85 -2.58
N CYS A 225 10.90 -6.85 -2.05
CA CYS A 225 9.94 -6.99 -0.95
C CYS A 225 8.52 -6.77 -1.47
N MET A 226 7.62 -7.68 -1.14
CA MET A 226 6.18 -7.50 -1.31
C MET A 226 5.56 -7.29 0.06
N MET A 227 5.37 -6.05 0.44
CA MET A 227 4.83 -5.64 1.72
C MET A 227 3.38 -5.19 1.56
N GLY A 228 2.48 -5.66 2.43
CA GLY A 228 1.08 -5.24 2.40
C GLY A 228 0.42 -5.32 3.76
N SER A 229 -0.34 -4.28 4.12
CA SER A 229 -1.06 -4.22 5.39
C SER A 229 -2.26 -3.28 5.34
N THR A 230 -3.23 -3.54 6.22
CA THR A 230 -4.08 -2.49 6.78
C THR A 230 -3.28 -1.77 7.87
N SER A 231 -3.61 -0.52 8.18
CA SER A 231 -3.00 0.17 9.32
C SER A 231 -3.62 -0.29 10.64
N ASN A 232 -2.82 -0.26 11.71
CA ASN A 232 -3.31 -0.29 13.10
C ASN A 232 -3.49 1.15 13.60
N ALA A 233 -4.10 1.32 14.77
CA ALA A 233 -4.07 2.60 15.48
C ALA A 233 -2.62 3.10 15.64
N LEU A 234 -2.40 4.40 15.54
CA LEU A 234 -1.05 4.97 15.50
C LEU A 234 -0.25 4.60 16.76
N ALA A 235 -0.86 4.69 17.94
CA ALA A 235 -0.25 4.33 19.21
C ALA A 235 0.12 2.84 19.34
N LYS A 236 -0.53 1.96 18.55
CA LYS A 236 -0.30 0.50 18.53
C LYS A 236 0.64 0.07 17.38
N GLY A 237 1.58 0.91 16.96
CA GLY A 237 2.55 0.61 15.91
C GLY A 237 2.16 1.07 14.51
N GLY A 238 0.94 1.52 14.28
CA GLY A 238 0.48 2.08 13.00
C GLY A 238 1.29 3.28 12.53
N GLU A 239 1.85 4.07 13.45
CA GLU A 239 2.70 5.22 13.15
C GLU A 239 3.96 4.83 12.37
N ASN A 240 4.61 3.74 12.76
CA ASN A 240 5.82 3.26 12.09
C ASN A 240 5.52 2.83 10.64
N PHE A 241 4.39 2.16 10.43
CA PHE A 241 3.95 1.78 9.09
C PHE A 241 3.53 3.00 8.26
N LYS A 242 2.81 3.96 8.85
CA LYS A 242 2.47 5.24 8.22
C LYS A 242 3.72 5.96 7.71
N LYS A 243 4.75 6.05 8.57
CA LYS A 243 6.04 6.64 8.18
C LYS A 243 6.67 5.89 7.01
N LEU A 244 6.76 4.55 7.09
CA LEU A 244 7.33 3.72 6.03
C LEU A 244 6.57 3.89 4.71
N TYR A 245 5.24 3.95 4.76
CA TYR A 245 4.38 4.14 3.60
C TYR A 245 4.63 5.49 2.91
N TYR A 246 4.66 6.60 3.65
CA TYR A 246 4.94 7.92 3.07
C TYR A 246 6.41 8.11 2.65
N ASP A 247 7.35 7.43 3.30
CA ASP A 247 8.75 7.35 2.86
C ASP A 247 8.90 6.53 1.55
N SER A 248 7.84 5.85 1.11
CA SER A 248 7.77 5.07 -0.13
C SER A 248 7.10 5.82 -1.29
N ASP A 249 6.76 7.09 -1.13
CA ASP A 249 6.11 7.92 -2.13
C ASP A 249 7.01 8.11 -3.37
N VAL A 250 6.56 7.59 -4.50
CA VAL A 250 7.31 7.61 -5.78
C VAL A 250 7.49 9.01 -6.35
N THR A 251 6.73 10.00 -5.89
CA THR A 251 6.87 11.39 -6.31
C THR A 251 8.04 12.08 -5.60
N LYS A 252 8.51 11.53 -4.47
CA LYS A 252 9.59 12.06 -3.61
C LYS A 252 10.85 11.20 -3.72
N ARG A 253 11.55 11.29 -4.83
CA ARG A 253 12.78 10.54 -5.08
C ARG A 253 14.02 11.38 -4.81
N ASN A 254 15.06 10.73 -4.30
CA ASN A 254 16.39 11.31 -4.15
C ASN A 254 17.13 11.42 -5.51
N ARG A 255 18.36 11.94 -5.50
CA ARG A 255 19.19 12.09 -6.71
C ARG A 255 19.47 10.76 -7.43
N ASN A 256 19.44 9.64 -6.72
CA ASN A 256 19.63 8.30 -7.28
C ASN A 256 18.32 7.70 -7.82
N GLY A 257 17.22 8.45 -7.79
CA GLY A 257 15.90 8.01 -8.23
C GLY A 257 15.20 7.04 -7.28
N GLN A 258 15.67 6.91 -6.04
CA GLN A 258 15.08 6.07 -5.00
C GLN A 258 14.20 6.89 -4.05
N THR A 259 13.12 6.30 -3.55
CA THR A 259 12.36 6.82 -2.42
C THR A 259 13.17 6.71 -1.12
N SER A 260 12.77 7.39 -0.05
CA SER A 260 13.47 7.33 1.24
C SER A 260 13.52 5.92 1.82
N SER A 261 12.45 5.15 1.72
CA SER A 261 12.41 3.74 2.13
C SER A 261 13.12 2.81 1.12
N GLY A 262 13.11 3.17 -0.16
CA GLY A 262 13.49 2.34 -1.30
C GLY A 262 12.33 1.47 -1.83
N LEU A 263 11.17 1.42 -1.15
CA LEU A 263 9.93 0.80 -1.62
C LEU A 263 9.11 1.81 -2.43
N TYR A 264 8.14 1.31 -3.18
CA TYR A 264 7.12 2.13 -3.84
C TYR A 264 5.77 1.91 -3.18
N SER A 265 5.10 3.00 -2.77
CA SER A 265 3.78 2.92 -2.15
C SER A 265 2.69 2.68 -3.19
N LEU A 266 1.75 1.81 -2.84
CA LEU A 266 0.52 1.57 -3.58
C LEU A 266 -0.67 1.70 -2.61
N PHE A 267 -1.69 2.43 -3.02
CA PHE A 267 -2.99 2.46 -2.39
C PHE A 267 -4.07 2.10 -3.41
N ILE A 268 -4.92 1.16 -3.05
CA ILE A 268 -6.13 0.85 -3.82
C ILE A 268 -7.30 1.08 -2.86
N PRO A 269 -8.17 2.08 -3.11
CA PRO A 269 -9.32 2.36 -2.28
C PRO A 269 -10.25 1.15 -2.10
N MET A 270 -10.94 1.09 -0.97
CA MET A 270 -11.78 -0.05 -0.63
C MET A 270 -12.86 -0.36 -1.69
N GLU A 271 -13.42 0.66 -2.32
CA GLU A 271 -14.46 0.53 -3.32
C GLU A 271 -14.04 -0.26 -4.57
N TRP A 272 -12.73 -0.37 -4.83
CA TRP A 272 -12.22 -1.17 -5.95
C TRP A 272 -12.25 -2.69 -5.68
N ASN A 273 -12.30 -3.10 -4.42
CA ASN A 273 -12.19 -4.53 -4.06
C ASN A 273 -13.07 -4.90 -2.86
N TYR A 274 -14.29 -4.36 -2.80
CA TYR A 274 -15.24 -4.68 -1.75
C TYR A 274 -16.12 -5.84 -2.18
N GLU A 275 -16.12 -6.93 -1.39
CA GLU A 275 -16.87 -8.16 -1.70
C GLU A 275 -18.37 -7.87 -1.79
N GLY A 276 -19.05 -8.49 -2.76
CA GLY A 276 -20.47 -8.26 -3.02
C GLY A 276 -20.78 -7.07 -3.92
N PHE A 277 -19.78 -6.26 -4.31
CA PHE A 277 -19.94 -5.09 -5.18
C PHE A 277 -19.05 -5.16 -6.43
N ILE A 278 -18.74 -6.36 -6.88
CA ILE A 278 -17.91 -6.61 -8.06
C ILE A 278 -18.76 -7.41 -9.05
N ASP A 279 -18.86 -6.91 -10.28
CA ASP A 279 -19.65 -7.57 -11.34
C ASP A 279 -18.97 -8.85 -11.86
N THR A 280 -19.66 -9.60 -12.71
CA THR A 280 -19.15 -10.83 -13.32
C THR A 280 -17.92 -10.64 -14.20
N TYR A 281 -17.58 -9.40 -14.54
CA TYR A 281 -16.39 -9.02 -15.30
C TYR A 281 -15.22 -8.57 -14.40
N GLY A 282 -15.38 -8.63 -13.08
CA GLY A 282 -14.39 -8.19 -12.10
C GLY A 282 -14.28 -6.67 -11.96
N ILE A 283 -15.29 -5.94 -12.43
CA ILE A 283 -15.35 -4.46 -12.39
C ILE A 283 -16.16 -4.05 -11.16
N PRO A 284 -15.65 -3.11 -10.32
CA PRO A 284 -16.40 -2.64 -9.16
C PRO A 284 -17.63 -1.81 -9.56
N VAL A 285 -18.72 -1.99 -8.81
CA VAL A 285 -19.95 -1.21 -8.95
C VAL A 285 -19.88 -0.05 -7.95
N PHE A 286 -19.37 1.10 -8.40
CA PHE A 286 -19.15 2.26 -7.53
C PHE A 286 -20.46 2.92 -7.12
N ASP A 287 -21.25 3.34 -8.10
CA ASP A 287 -22.51 4.04 -7.90
C ASP A 287 -23.68 3.08 -8.08
N THR A 288 -24.84 3.47 -7.54
CA THR A 288 -26.07 2.69 -7.67
C THR A 288 -26.46 2.58 -9.15
N PRO A 289 -26.53 1.34 -9.69
CA PRO A 289 -26.79 1.14 -11.10
C PRO A 289 -28.28 1.35 -11.42
N GLU A 290 -28.62 1.81 -12.61
CA GLU A 290 -30.02 1.95 -13.06
C GLU A 290 -30.79 0.61 -13.06
N LYS A 291 -30.10 -0.50 -13.26
CA LYS A 291 -30.61 -1.87 -13.19
C LYS A 291 -29.67 -2.73 -12.39
N PRO A 292 -30.18 -3.66 -11.57
CA PRO A 292 -29.34 -4.57 -10.80
C PRO A 292 -28.30 -5.27 -11.68
N VAL A 293 -27.05 -5.30 -11.21
CA VAL A 293 -25.91 -5.91 -11.90
C VAL A 293 -25.62 -7.27 -11.26
N LYS A 294 -25.33 -8.28 -12.08
CA LYS A 294 -24.99 -9.61 -11.58
C LYS A 294 -23.53 -9.64 -11.11
N ALA A 295 -23.33 -10.06 -9.87
CA ALA A 295 -22.00 -10.32 -9.30
C ALA A 295 -21.44 -11.69 -9.70
N ALA A 296 -20.15 -11.93 -9.45
CA ALA A 296 -19.48 -13.18 -9.80
C ALA A 296 -20.08 -14.41 -9.10
N ASP A 297 -20.56 -14.27 -7.85
CA ASP A 297 -21.25 -15.32 -7.09
C ASP A 297 -22.70 -15.56 -7.51
N GLY A 298 -23.20 -14.80 -8.50
CA GLY A 298 -24.56 -14.88 -9.02
C GLY A 298 -25.59 -14.02 -8.28
N SER A 299 -25.22 -13.36 -7.19
CA SER A 299 -26.06 -12.38 -6.50
C SER A 299 -26.31 -11.13 -7.36
N LEU A 300 -27.31 -10.33 -6.98
CA LEU A 300 -27.62 -9.08 -7.66
C LEU A 300 -27.14 -7.90 -6.82
N VAL A 301 -26.38 -7.02 -7.44
CA VAL A 301 -25.92 -5.73 -6.87
C VAL A 301 -26.98 -4.68 -7.23
N GLU A 302 -27.76 -4.26 -6.26
CA GLU A 302 -28.89 -3.32 -6.45
C GLU A 302 -28.47 -1.87 -6.19
N TYR A 303 -27.45 -1.65 -5.39
CA TYR A 303 -26.89 -0.32 -5.06
C TYR A 303 -25.35 -0.36 -5.07
N GLY A 304 -24.72 0.82 -5.14
CA GLY A 304 -23.27 0.93 -5.28
C GLY A 304 -22.52 0.77 -3.96
N VAL A 305 -21.25 0.42 -4.06
CA VAL A 305 -20.36 0.25 -2.88
C VAL A 305 -20.19 1.57 -2.10
N ILE A 306 -20.25 2.72 -2.76
CA ILE A 306 -20.12 4.03 -2.11
C ILE A 306 -21.31 4.29 -1.19
N GLU A 307 -22.52 3.99 -1.66
CA GLU A 307 -23.74 4.09 -0.86
C GLU A 307 -23.72 3.10 0.31
N HIS A 308 -23.31 1.86 0.08
CA HIS A 308 -23.15 0.87 1.14
C HIS A 308 -22.20 1.36 2.23
N TRP A 309 -21.01 1.82 1.83
CA TRP A 309 -20.01 2.33 2.77
C TRP A 309 -20.53 3.54 3.56
N GLN A 310 -21.28 4.43 2.92
CA GLN A 310 -21.87 5.58 3.60
C GLN A 310 -22.91 5.15 4.64
N ASN A 311 -23.73 4.16 4.32
CA ASN A 311 -24.72 3.60 5.25
C ASN A 311 -24.04 2.96 6.48
N GLU A 312 -22.91 2.25 6.28
CA GLU A 312 -22.09 1.71 7.38
C GLU A 312 -21.52 2.82 8.29
N VAL A 313 -20.99 3.88 7.68
CA VAL A 313 -20.48 5.08 8.39
C VAL A 313 -21.61 5.75 9.17
N ASP A 314 -22.77 5.91 8.57
CA ASP A 314 -23.94 6.51 9.20
C ASP A 314 -24.45 5.71 10.39
N GLY A 315 -24.38 4.38 10.30
CA GLY A 315 -24.70 3.48 11.41
C GLY A 315 -23.75 3.61 12.61
N LEU A 316 -22.50 4.02 12.37
CA LEU A 316 -21.48 4.16 13.41
C LEU A 316 -21.33 5.59 13.96
N LYS A 317 -22.19 6.53 13.62
CA LYS A 317 -22.07 7.95 14.03
C LYS A 317 -21.92 8.17 15.54
N ASN A 318 -22.51 7.28 16.34
CA ASN A 318 -22.48 7.38 17.80
C ASN A 318 -21.38 6.50 18.44
N ASP A 319 -20.67 5.70 17.64
CA ASP A 319 -19.52 4.88 18.06
C ASP A 319 -18.26 5.35 17.37
N GLN A 320 -17.51 6.23 18.03
CA GLN A 320 -16.32 6.86 17.47
C GLN A 320 -15.16 5.87 17.25
N ASP A 321 -15.00 4.93 18.18
CA ASP A 321 -13.94 3.92 18.06
C ASP A 321 -14.26 2.94 16.91
N GLY A 322 -15.52 2.49 16.82
CA GLY A 322 -16.02 1.69 15.71
C GLY A 322 -15.91 2.40 14.37
N LEU A 323 -16.26 3.68 14.33
CA LEU A 323 -16.14 4.51 13.14
C LEU A 323 -14.68 4.64 12.66
N ASN A 324 -13.75 4.97 13.56
CA ASN A 324 -12.33 5.06 13.21
C ASN A 324 -11.76 3.70 12.78
N GLU A 325 -12.18 2.60 13.42
CA GLU A 325 -11.78 1.26 13.00
C GLU A 325 -12.33 0.92 11.61
N MET A 326 -13.58 1.24 11.31
CA MET A 326 -14.17 1.06 9.98
C MET A 326 -13.36 1.81 8.91
N TYR A 327 -13.03 3.07 9.14
CA TYR A 327 -12.18 3.85 8.23
C TYR A 327 -10.80 3.22 8.02
N ARG A 328 -10.16 2.70 9.08
CA ARG A 328 -8.84 2.02 8.96
C ARG A 328 -8.91 0.70 8.20
N GLN A 329 -9.99 -0.06 8.39
CA GLN A 329 -10.15 -1.36 7.75
C GLN A 329 -10.64 -1.26 6.29
N PHE A 330 -11.47 -0.25 5.99
CA PHE A 330 -12.07 -0.02 4.68
C PHE A 330 -11.85 1.42 4.21
N PRO A 331 -10.60 1.81 3.97
CA PRO A 331 -10.24 3.19 3.64
C PRO A 331 -10.61 3.53 2.20
N ARG A 332 -11.25 4.68 1.99
CA ARG A 332 -11.45 5.29 0.68
C ARG A 332 -10.31 6.25 0.32
N THR A 333 -9.58 6.73 1.31
CA THR A 333 -8.39 7.56 1.15
C THR A 333 -7.26 7.03 2.03
N GLU A 334 -6.01 7.41 1.73
CA GLU A 334 -4.87 7.06 2.58
C GLU A 334 -5.03 7.60 4.00
N GLN A 335 -5.66 8.77 4.15
CA GLN A 335 -5.87 9.40 5.44
C GLN A 335 -6.88 8.62 6.29
N HIS A 336 -7.91 8.04 5.67
CA HIS A 336 -8.83 7.12 6.35
C HIS A 336 -8.07 5.95 6.98
N ALA A 337 -7.12 5.36 6.25
CA ALA A 337 -6.34 4.23 6.73
C ALA A 337 -5.46 4.56 7.95
N PHE A 338 -5.10 5.82 8.14
CA PHE A 338 -4.21 6.26 9.21
C PHE A 338 -4.91 7.08 10.30
N ARG A 339 -6.22 6.89 10.49
CA ARG A 339 -6.96 7.49 11.62
C ARG A 339 -6.54 6.89 12.95
N ASP A 340 -6.48 7.74 13.98
CA ASP A 340 -6.12 7.33 15.33
C ASP A 340 -7.34 7.02 16.20
N GLU A 341 -7.12 6.42 17.37
CA GLU A 341 -8.15 6.19 18.37
C GLU A 341 -8.46 7.50 19.10
N ALA A 342 -9.76 7.74 19.35
CA ALA A 342 -10.20 8.99 19.96
C ALA A 342 -9.79 9.14 21.44
N LYS A 343 -9.50 8.03 22.13
CA LYS A 343 -9.29 7.99 23.57
C LYS A 343 -8.01 8.66 24.08
N GLU A 344 -7.00 8.82 23.23
CA GLU A 344 -5.69 9.35 23.64
C GLU A 344 -5.47 10.81 23.23
N SER A 345 -6.45 11.47 22.60
CA SER A 345 -6.32 12.84 22.13
C SER A 345 -7.02 13.82 23.07
N LEU A 346 -6.33 14.94 23.38
CA LEU A 346 -6.91 16.08 24.06
C LEU A 346 -7.94 16.83 23.18
N PHE A 347 -7.91 16.58 21.87
CA PHE A 347 -8.81 17.19 20.90
C PHE A 347 -9.92 16.24 20.50
N ASN A 348 -11.07 16.78 20.11
CA ASN A 348 -12.14 15.98 19.53
C ASN A 348 -11.75 15.53 18.11
N LEU A 349 -11.09 14.38 18.01
CA LEU A 349 -10.60 13.83 16.74
C LEU A 349 -11.72 13.62 15.73
N THR A 350 -12.94 13.32 16.18
CA THR A 350 -14.09 13.19 15.29
C THR A 350 -14.36 14.45 14.50
N LYS A 351 -14.45 15.59 15.19
CA LYS A 351 -14.69 16.90 14.54
C LYS A 351 -13.53 17.26 13.62
N ILE A 352 -12.30 16.93 14.04
CA ILE A 352 -11.10 17.17 13.21
C ILE A 352 -11.17 16.32 11.94
N TYR A 353 -11.46 15.03 12.05
CA TYR A 353 -11.56 14.16 10.87
C TYR A 353 -12.74 14.54 9.96
N GLN A 354 -13.90 14.89 10.52
CA GLN A 354 -15.03 15.42 9.74
C GLN A 354 -14.65 16.68 8.96
N GLN A 355 -13.87 17.58 9.56
CA GLN A 355 -13.39 18.78 8.89
C GLN A 355 -12.34 18.46 7.81
N ILE A 356 -11.47 17.48 8.06
CA ILE A 356 -10.49 17.01 7.08
C ILE A 356 -11.23 16.39 5.88
N ASP A 357 -12.19 15.49 6.12
CA ASP A 357 -12.99 14.87 5.05
C ASP A 357 -13.75 15.94 4.23
N TYR A 358 -14.34 16.92 4.91
CA TYR A 358 -15.00 18.06 4.26
C TYR A 358 -14.04 18.86 3.37
N ASN A 359 -12.82 19.12 3.86
CA ASN A 359 -11.82 19.88 3.12
C ASN A 359 -11.26 19.10 1.91
N GLU A 360 -11.28 17.76 1.96
CA GLU A 360 -10.79 16.89 0.89
C GLU A 360 -11.84 16.58 -0.17
N ASP A 361 -13.11 16.78 0.12
CA ASP A 361 -14.16 16.67 -0.88
C ASP A 361 -13.89 17.68 -2.01
N LEU A 362 -13.67 17.15 -3.22
CA LEU A 362 -13.39 17.96 -4.42
C LEU A 362 -14.44 19.05 -4.67
N ARG A 363 -15.68 18.85 -4.22
CA ARG A 363 -16.74 19.83 -4.30
C ARG A 363 -16.49 21.06 -3.41
N ASN A 364 -15.71 20.90 -2.33
CA ASN A 364 -15.40 21.95 -1.37
C ASN A 364 -14.03 22.60 -1.61
N THR A 365 -13.17 22.01 -2.45
CA THR A 365 -11.81 22.53 -2.75
C THR A 365 -11.80 23.86 -3.50
N SER A 366 -12.94 24.29 -4.08
CA SER A 366 -13.09 25.62 -4.72
C SER A 366 -12.93 26.79 -3.76
N VAL A 367 -12.97 26.53 -2.44
CA VAL A 367 -12.83 27.55 -1.39
C VAL A 367 -11.38 27.95 -1.15
N VAL A 368 -10.41 27.09 -1.53
CA VAL A 368 -8.98 27.35 -1.31
C VAL A 368 -8.33 27.83 -2.59
N THR A 369 -7.79 29.05 -2.57
CA THR A 369 -6.99 29.59 -3.66
C THR A 369 -5.52 29.62 -3.29
N THR A 370 -4.67 28.92 -4.08
CA THR A 370 -3.22 28.99 -3.93
C THR A 370 -2.66 30.19 -4.68
N GLY A 371 -1.71 30.89 -4.10
CA GLY A 371 -1.12 32.08 -4.72
C GLY A 371 0.04 32.68 -3.94
N SER A 372 0.48 33.84 -4.38
CA SER A 372 1.56 34.59 -3.77
C SER A 372 1.14 36.05 -3.57
N PHE A 373 1.60 36.64 -2.48
CA PHE A 373 1.47 38.07 -2.27
C PHE A 373 2.59 38.83 -3.00
N ALA A 374 2.27 39.91 -3.63
CA ALA A 374 3.20 40.82 -4.29
C ALA A 374 2.81 42.29 -4.05
N TRP A 375 3.79 43.16 -4.16
CA TRP A 375 3.53 44.60 -4.20
C TRP A 375 2.82 44.97 -5.51
N GLU A 376 1.90 45.90 -5.42
CA GLU A 376 1.19 46.44 -6.59
C GLU A 376 2.23 47.01 -7.60
N ASN A 377 2.18 46.55 -8.83
CA ASN A 377 3.14 46.91 -9.88
C ASN A 377 4.61 46.67 -9.54
N GLY A 378 4.90 45.77 -8.59
CA GLY A 378 6.27 45.39 -8.18
C GLY A 378 7.01 46.47 -7.37
N MET A 379 6.37 47.56 -6.95
CA MET A 379 7.01 48.62 -6.17
C MET A 379 6.83 48.40 -4.66
N PRO A 380 7.93 48.26 -3.90
CA PRO A 380 7.89 48.11 -2.42
C PRO A 380 7.06 49.22 -1.78
N ASP A 381 6.47 48.89 -0.61
CA ASP A 381 5.64 49.79 0.22
C ASP A 381 4.38 50.30 -0.44
N THR A 382 3.98 49.73 -1.54
CA THR A 382 2.67 49.96 -2.16
C THR A 382 1.62 48.97 -1.62
N ARG A 383 0.46 48.93 -2.22
CA ARG A 383 -0.58 47.98 -1.86
C ARG A 383 -0.12 46.54 -2.11
N VAL A 384 -0.43 45.64 -1.16
CA VAL A 384 -0.19 44.20 -1.35
C VAL A 384 -1.39 43.60 -2.08
N VAL A 385 -1.12 42.89 -3.16
CA VAL A 385 -2.12 42.14 -3.94
C VAL A 385 -1.83 40.64 -3.89
N PHE A 386 -2.89 39.84 -3.80
CA PHE A 386 -2.79 38.39 -3.89
C PHE A 386 -2.94 37.96 -5.34
N ASN A 387 -1.93 37.31 -5.87
CA ASN A 387 -1.92 36.78 -7.23
C ASN A 387 -2.14 35.28 -7.20
N PRO A 388 -3.31 34.76 -7.67
CA PRO A 388 -3.55 33.34 -7.79
C PRO A 388 -2.49 32.66 -8.67
N ASN A 389 -1.84 31.62 -8.14
CA ASN A 389 -0.83 30.83 -8.83
C ASN A 389 -0.77 29.45 -8.22
N LYS A 390 -0.75 28.40 -9.03
CA LYS A 390 -0.68 27.01 -8.57
C LYS A 390 0.58 26.70 -7.75
N ASP A 391 1.68 27.36 -8.04
CA ASP A 391 2.97 27.21 -7.35
C ASP A 391 3.18 28.24 -6.25
N GLY A 392 2.14 28.98 -5.88
CA GLY A 392 2.17 30.01 -4.84
C GLY A 392 2.45 29.47 -3.44
N ARG A 393 3.10 30.26 -2.61
CA ARG A 393 3.48 29.88 -1.23
C ARG A 393 2.30 29.86 -0.25
N PHE A 394 1.21 30.53 -0.57
CA PHE A 394 0.08 30.74 0.33
C PHE A 394 -1.17 30.06 -0.18
N LYS A 395 -1.91 29.44 0.74
CA LYS A 395 -3.27 28.94 0.51
C LYS A 395 -4.21 29.78 1.32
N ILE A 396 -5.14 30.48 0.65
CA ILE A 396 -6.13 31.34 1.29
C ILE A 396 -7.53 30.81 1.03
N THR A 397 -8.37 30.86 2.05
CA THR A 397 -9.76 30.39 1.99
C THR A 397 -10.75 31.55 1.97
N TRP A 398 -10.29 32.76 2.25
CA TRP A 398 -11.12 33.95 2.30
C TRP A 398 -10.34 35.17 1.86
N VAL A 399 -11.01 36.01 1.09
CA VAL A 399 -10.52 37.35 0.70
C VAL A 399 -11.62 38.37 1.07
N PRO A 400 -11.28 39.49 1.69
CA PRO A 400 -12.28 40.52 1.98
C PRO A 400 -13.07 40.91 0.74
N PRO A 401 -14.38 41.18 0.83
CA PRO A 401 -15.18 41.73 -0.25
C PRO A 401 -14.54 42.99 -0.84
N LYS A 402 -14.70 43.21 -2.14
CA LYS A 402 -14.01 44.31 -2.85
C LYS A 402 -14.27 45.69 -2.26
N ASP A 403 -15.46 45.94 -1.72
CA ASP A 403 -15.85 47.16 -1.05
C ASP A 403 -15.11 47.40 0.27
N LEU A 404 -14.72 46.34 0.96
CA LEU A 404 -13.93 46.39 2.20
C LEU A 404 -12.42 46.44 1.95
N GLN A 405 -11.92 45.85 0.85
CA GLN A 405 -10.48 45.81 0.54
C GLN A 405 -9.85 47.21 0.42
N ASN A 406 -10.60 48.20 -0.07
CA ASN A 406 -10.11 49.57 -0.37
C ASN A 406 -10.66 50.64 0.55
N ARG A 407 -11.43 50.26 1.56
CA ARG A 407 -12.05 51.23 2.48
C ARG A 407 -10.99 51.81 3.41
N VAL A 408 -10.83 53.12 3.36
CA VAL A 408 -9.93 53.88 4.24
C VAL A 408 -10.77 54.80 5.10
N ILE A 409 -10.51 54.81 6.41
CA ILE A 409 -11.11 55.72 7.37
C ILE A 409 -10.02 56.70 7.79
N ILE A 410 -10.35 58.00 7.79
CA ILE A 410 -9.46 59.06 8.27
C ILE A 410 -9.90 59.45 9.68
N LYS A 411 -9.04 59.25 10.68
CA LYS A 411 -9.25 59.72 12.04
C LYS A 411 -8.07 60.62 12.43
N ASN A 412 -8.37 61.87 12.84
CA ASN A 412 -7.36 62.82 13.25
C ASN A 412 -6.21 63.03 12.23
N GLY A 413 -6.56 63.06 10.94
CA GLY A 413 -5.60 63.21 9.84
C GLY A 413 -4.78 61.96 9.47
N THR A 414 -4.92 60.87 10.21
CA THR A 414 -4.26 59.61 9.94
C THR A 414 -5.19 58.65 9.19
N LYS A 415 -4.66 58.00 8.16
CA LYS A 415 -5.39 57.00 7.36
C LYS A 415 -5.32 55.63 8.04
N TYR A 416 -6.45 54.99 8.29
CA TYR A 416 -6.60 53.63 8.80
C TYR A 416 -7.33 52.75 7.79
N PRO A 417 -7.04 51.46 7.75
CA PRO A 417 -7.87 50.52 6.97
C PRO A 417 -9.33 50.58 7.44
N GLY A 418 -10.27 50.68 6.54
CA GLY A 418 -11.70 50.71 6.86
C GLY A 418 -12.32 49.38 7.23
N ASN A 419 -11.53 48.31 7.23
CA ASN A 419 -11.89 46.96 7.61
C ASN A 419 -11.46 46.62 9.05
N GLU A 420 -11.21 47.59 9.89
CA GLU A 420 -11.03 47.44 11.34
C GLU A 420 -12.14 46.55 11.91
N HIS A 421 -11.79 45.48 12.65
CA HIS A 421 -12.71 44.47 13.18
C HIS A 421 -13.33 43.48 12.18
N CYS A 422 -12.80 43.33 10.98
CA CYS A 422 -13.25 42.27 10.06
C CYS A 422 -12.85 40.86 10.50
N GLY A 423 -11.92 40.73 11.43
CA GLY A 423 -11.46 39.46 11.95
C GLY A 423 -10.45 39.60 13.08
N ALA A 424 -10.08 38.48 13.67
CA ALA A 424 -9.01 38.34 14.64
C ALA A 424 -8.02 37.26 14.17
N PHE A 425 -6.74 37.44 14.48
CA PHE A 425 -5.69 36.48 14.18
C PHE A 425 -5.08 35.99 15.48
N GLY A 426 -4.98 34.64 15.59
CA GLY A 426 -4.15 33.97 16.59
C GLY A 426 -2.87 33.47 15.92
N CYS A 427 -1.73 33.78 16.49
CA CYS A 427 -0.45 33.29 16.03
C CYS A 427 0.16 32.40 17.10
N ASP A 428 0.50 31.16 16.71
CA ASP A 428 1.33 30.28 17.51
C ASP A 428 2.73 30.32 16.91
N SER A 429 3.67 30.91 17.65
CA SER A 429 5.06 31.03 17.22
C SER A 429 5.81 29.73 17.49
N TYR A 430 6.68 29.34 16.58
CA TYR A 430 7.57 28.20 16.77
C TYR A 430 8.78 28.54 17.62
N ASP A 431 9.27 27.56 18.39
CA ASP A 431 10.55 27.62 19.06
C ASP A 431 11.60 26.86 18.22
N ILE A 432 12.85 27.37 18.25
CA ILE A 432 14.00 26.77 17.56
C ILE A 432 14.55 25.55 18.34
N SER A 433 14.19 25.42 19.63
CA SER A 433 14.55 24.25 20.44
C SER A 433 13.85 23.00 19.92
N GLY A 434 14.61 21.97 19.61
CA GLY A 434 14.13 20.75 18.98
C GLY A 434 12.92 20.11 19.69
N THR A 435 11.95 19.70 18.91
CA THR A 435 10.81 18.93 19.40
C THR A 435 11.22 17.51 19.77
N VAL A 436 10.46 16.87 20.65
CA VAL A 436 10.71 15.49 21.11
C VAL A 436 10.78 14.48 19.95
N ASP A 437 10.09 14.77 18.84
CA ASP A 437 10.08 13.95 17.62
C ASP A 437 11.15 14.36 16.58
N GLN A 438 12.01 15.33 16.88
CA GLN A 438 13.07 15.86 15.99
C GLN A 438 12.56 16.46 14.67
N ARG A 439 11.26 16.76 14.52
CA ARG A 439 10.68 17.30 13.27
C ARG A 439 10.73 18.81 13.16
N GLY A 440 11.09 19.50 14.21
CA GLY A 440 10.97 20.94 14.32
C GLY A 440 9.51 21.38 14.49
N SER A 441 9.31 22.50 15.18
CA SER A 441 7.99 23.12 15.33
C SER A 441 7.74 24.06 14.16
N ASN A 442 6.53 24.05 13.59
CA ASN A 442 6.09 25.03 12.61
C ASN A 442 5.16 26.05 13.28
N GLY A 443 5.42 27.33 13.05
CA GLY A 443 4.49 28.38 13.46
C GLY A 443 3.18 28.29 12.68
N SER A 444 2.07 28.64 13.30
CA SER A 444 0.76 28.72 12.66
C SER A 444 0.12 30.10 12.86
N LEU A 445 -0.59 30.55 11.85
CA LEU A 445 -1.39 31.77 11.88
C LEU A 445 -2.84 31.43 11.51
N HIS A 446 -3.74 31.62 12.44
CA HIS A 446 -5.16 31.37 12.26
C HIS A 446 -5.96 32.68 12.27
N GLY A 447 -6.79 32.87 11.27
CA GLY A 447 -7.68 34.00 11.14
C GLY A 447 -9.15 33.59 11.33
N LEU A 448 -9.87 34.33 12.15
CA LEU A 448 -11.32 34.24 12.27
C LEU A 448 -11.94 35.52 11.65
N THR A 449 -12.85 35.31 10.70
CA THR A 449 -13.64 36.39 10.11
C THR A 449 -14.97 36.53 10.88
N LYS A 450 -15.48 37.77 10.96
CA LYS A 450 -16.83 38.02 11.48
C LYS A 450 -17.88 37.57 10.50
#